data_f53305ddb24d1257454506e710389d5c
#
_entry.id   f53305ddb24d1257454506e710389d5c
#
_cell.length_a   1.000
_cell.length_b   1.000
_cell.length_c   1.000
_cell.angle_alpha   90.00
_cell.angle_beta   90.00
_cell.angle_gamma   90.00
#
_symmetry.space_group_name_H-M   'P 1'
#
loop_
_entity.id
_entity.type
_entity.pdbx_description
1 polymer ?
#
loop_
_entity_poly.entity_id
_entity_poly.type
_entity_poly.pdbx_seq_one_letter_code
_entity_poly.pdbx_strand_id
1 'polypeptide(L)'
;PPDRARSRQIAGARAAAALTDSAPWFVGAVSGVTLLLGAGALAGAWFTGQVPGEAARGTHPLLESAARAAQDTGSWLIGFGFLLFVTWGRRAYRDPAARRTIGILWDVGTFWPRAAHPFAPPCYAERAVPDLTWRMTGWTGRTGGRLVISGHSQGSVLAAAAVWQLPPGARRRVALLTYGSPLGRLYGRWFPAYFGRGPLTALHGEVDCWRNLWRATDPIGGPVRLAPATGTASGGAGEVDRGPLADPVAYGRSARHPLPAPILGHSAYQADPAFAVERDRLLVRLAAAARADVPHQRGGPPGAADHAADHAAGHAAEHPRPGVSAPRPPAPEGPPGTAG
;
A
#
# COMPACT_ATOMS: atom_id res chain seq x y z
N PRO A 1 4.56 41.30 -7.47
CA PRO A 1 4.50 40.38 -8.60
C PRO A 1 4.50 38.96 -8.08
N PRO A 2 3.70 38.06 -8.65
CA PRO A 2 3.73 36.66 -8.24
C PRO A 2 5.16 36.14 -8.44
N ASP A 3 5.67 35.42 -7.46
CA ASP A 3 6.97 34.76 -7.55
C ASP A 3 6.92 33.66 -8.62
N ARG A 4 7.33 34.03 -9.84
CA ARG A 4 7.32 33.13 -11.00
C ARG A 4 8.18 31.88 -10.81
N ALA A 5 9.24 31.97 -10.01
CA ALA A 5 10.09 30.83 -9.72
C ALA A 5 9.36 29.84 -8.82
N ARG A 6 8.69 30.35 -7.79
CA ARG A 6 7.89 29.54 -6.89
C ARG A 6 6.69 28.90 -7.57
N SER A 7 5.99 29.65 -8.42
CA SER A 7 4.89 29.11 -9.24
C SER A 7 5.35 27.95 -10.11
N ARG A 8 6.52 28.07 -10.76
CA ARG A 8 7.08 26.99 -11.57
C ARG A 8 7.48 25.77 -10.75
N GLN A 9 8.02 25.95 -9.55
CA GLN A 9 8.33 24.83 -8.65
C GLN A 9 7.06 24.05 -8.27
N ILE A 10 6.00 24.75 -7.88
CA ILE A 10 4.72 24.13 -7.51
C ILE A 10 4.08 23.42 -8.71
N ALA A 11 4.05 24.09 -9.86
CA ALA A 11 3.54 23.51 -11.11
C ALA A 11 4.35 22.28 -11.53
N GLY A 12 5.68 22.35 -11.43
CA GLY A 12 6.57 21.21 -11.69
C GLY A 12 6.32 20.03 -10.78
N ALA A 13 6.16 20.26 -9.46
CA ALA A 13 5.83 19.20 -8.50
C ALA A 13 4.48 18.54 -8.82
N ARG A 14 3.45 19.33 -9.15
CA ARG A 14 2.14 18.80 -9.57
C ARG A 14 2.20 18.04 -10.88
N ALA A 15 2.95 18.55 -11.86
CA ALA A 15 3.13 17.88 -13.15
C ALA A 15 3.87 16.54 -12.99
N ALA A 16 4.93 16.51 -12.17
CA ALA A 16 5.65 15.28 -11.85
C ALA A 16 4.76 14.24 -11.15
N ALA A 17 3.90 14.70 -10.22
CA ALA A 17 2.92 13.83 -9.57
C ALA A 17 1.86 13.30 -10.56
N ALA A 18 1.38 14.14 -11.48
CA ALA A 18 0.41 13.74 -12.49
C ALA A 18 1.01 12.78 -13.54
N LEU A 19 2.33 12.88 -13.81
CA LEU A 19 3.01 11.97 -14.73
C LEU A 19 2.92 10.50 -14.28
N THR A 20 2.88 10.25 -12.99
CA THR A 20 2.68 8.89 -12.44
C THR A 20 1.36 8.27 -12.90
N ASP A 21 0.33 9.07 -13.14
CA ASP A 21 -0.96 8.57 -13.63
C ASP A 21 -0.93 8.13 -15.09
N SER A 22 -0.10 8.76 -15.93
CA SER A 22 0.09 8.44 -17.35
C SER A 22 1.26 7.46 -17.61
N ALA A 23 2.18 7.34 -16.66
CA ALA A 23 3.37 6.50 -16.81
C ALA A 23 3.05 5.03 -17.21
N PRO A 24 2.04 4.33 -16.65
CA PRO A 24 1.73 2.96 -17.05
C PRO A 24 1.33 2.84 -18.52
N TRP A 25 0.58 3.82 -19.04
CA TRP A 25 0.19 3.84 -20.45
C TRP A 25 1.41 4.07 -21.36
N PHE A 26 2.26 5.05 -21.00
CA PHE A 26 3.47 5.35 -21.75
C PHE A 26 4.45 4.17 -21.76
N VAL A 27 4.71 3.57 -20.59
CA VAL A 27 5.55 2.37 -20.48
C VAL A 27 4.95 1.21 -21.27
N GLY A 28 3.64 1.01 -21.17
CA GLY A 28 2.93 -0.02 -21.94
C GLY A 28 3.06 0.17 -23.45
N ALA A 29 2.90 1.40 -23.93
CA ALA A 29 3.04 1.71 -25.35
C ALA A 29 4.48 1.47 -25.84
N VAL A 30 5.48 1.99 -25.12
CA VAL A 30 6.91 1.78 -25.46
C VAL A 30 7.26 0.29 -25.43
N SER A 31 6.85 -0.42 -24.38
CA SER A 31 7.10 -1.88 -24.27
C SER A 31 6.39 -2.65 -25.40
N GLY A 32 5.15 -2.30 -25.71
CA GLY A 32 4.40 -2.93 -26.80
C GLY A 32 5.08 -2.74 -28.16
N VAL A 33 5.50 -1.53 -28.48
CA VAL A 33 6.25 -1.24 -29.71
C VAL A 33 7.57 -2.02 -29.74
N THR A 34 8.32 -2.02 -28.64
CA THR A 34 9.59 -2.76 -28.54
C THR A 34 9.38 -4.27 -28.74
N LEU A 35 8.37 -4.84 -28.11
CA LEU A 35 8.04 -6.25 -28.29
C LEU A 35 7.61 -6.61 -29.71
N LEU A 36 6.80 -5.76 -30.35
CA LEU A 36 6.38 -5.96 -31.75
C LEU A 36 7.56 -5.89 -32.70
N LEU A 37 8.42 -4.91 -32.54
CA LEU A 37 9.65 -4.78 -33.36
C LEU A 37 10.59 -5.95 -33.12
N GLY A 38 10.78 -6.37 -31.86
CA GLY A 38 11.61 -7.53 -31.51
C GLY A 38 11.05 -8.84 -32.06
N ALA A 39 9.74 -9.05 -31.96
CA ALA A 39 9.09 -10.22 -32.52
C ALA A 39 9.18 -10.24 -34.05
N GLY A 40 8.97 -9.09 -34.70
CA GLY A 40 9.15 -8.93 -36.14
C GLY A 40 10.58 -9.23 -36.61
N ALA A 41 11.58 -8.70 -35.90
CA ALA A 41 12.99 -8.95 -36.19
C ALA A 41 13.35 -10.44 -36.01
N LEU A 42 12.86 -11.07 -34.92
CA LEU A 42 13.11 -12.49 -34.67
C LEU A 42 12.43 -13.39 -35.74
N ALA A 43 11.17 -13.11 -36.07
CA ALA A 43 10.47 -13.82 -37.10
C ALA A 43 11.17 -13.65 -38.49
N GLY A 44 11.56 -12.43 -38.81
CA GLY A 44 12.34 -12.16 -40.01
C GLY A 44 13.64 -12.96 -40.07
N ALA A 45 14.41 -12.95 -39.00
CA ALA A 45 15.65 -13.72 -38.91
C ALA A 45 15.41 -15.24 -39.00
N TRP A 46 14.33 -15.72 -38.38
CA TRP A 46 13.94 -17.14 -38.48
C TRP A 46 13.62 -17.59 -39.91
N PHE A 47 12.85 -16.79 -40.65
CA PHE A 47 12.43 -17.16 -42.02
C PHE A 47 13.52 -16.89 -43.04
N THR A 48 14.38 -15.89 -42.87
CA THR A 48 15.40 -15.51 -43.87
C THR A 48 16.79 -16.02 -43.55
N GLY A 49 17.05 -16.46 -42.33
CA GLY A 49 18.39 -16.78 -41.85
C GLY A 49 19.31 -15.57 -41.70
N GLN A 50 18.79 -14.33 -41.79
CA GLN A 50 19.55 -13.08 -41.80
C GLN A 50 19.14 -12.19 -40.64
N VAL A 51 20.10 -11.49 -40.04
CA VAL A 51 19.82 -10.45 -39.04
C VAL A 51 19.26 -9.18 -39.72
N PRO A 52 18.49 -8.32 -39.04
CA PRO A 52 17.81 -7.18 -39.63
C PRO A 52 18.70 -6.26 -40.48
N GLY A 53 19.91 -6.00 -40.03
CA GLY A 53 20.89 -5.19 -40.78
C GLY A 53 21.37 -5.83 -42.09
N GLU A 54 21.39 -7.16 -42.14
CA GLU A 54 21.75 -7.89 -43.37
C GLU A 54 20.54 -8.02 -44.33
N ALA A 55 19.36 -8.29 -43.79
CA ALA A 55 18.13 -8.37 -44.55
C ALA A 55 17.79 -7.02 -45.23
N ALA A 56 18.20 -5.92 -44.67
CA ALA A 56 17.99 -4.58 -45.24
C ALA A 56 19.00 -4.18 -46.32
N ARG A 57 20.05 -4.98 -46.59
CA ARG A 57 21.06 -4.64 -47.63
C ARG A 57 20.42 -4.58 -48.99
N GLY A 58 20.80 -3.56 -49.78
CA GLY A 58 20.28 -3.36 -51.13
C GLY A 58 18.88 -2.77 -51.19
N THR A 59 18.25 -2.46 -50.06
CA THR A 59 17.02 -1.69 -50.00
C THR A 59 17.27 -0.20 -50.08
N HIS A 60 16.28 0.64 -49.73
CA HIS A 60 16.50 2.09 -49.70
C HIS A 60 17.55 2.45 -48.64
N PRO A 61 18.54 3.36 -48.96
CA PRO A 61 19.67 3.69 -48.09
C PRO A 61 19.28 4.10 -46.64
N LEU A 62 18.15 4.81 -46.47
CA LEU A 62 17.64 5.18 -45.14
C LEU A 62 17.16 3.97 -44.35
N LEU A 63 16.56 2.97 -45.00
CA LEU A 63 16.08 1.76 -44.31
C LEU A 63 17.26 0.89 -43.89
N GLU A 64 18.25 0.74 -44.78
CA GLU A 64 19.44 -0.04 -44.48
C GLU A 64 20.24 0.60 -43.33
N SER A 65 20.42 1.91 -43.33
CA SER A 65 21.13 2.63 -42.25
C SER A 65 20.35 2.55 -40.94
N ALA A 66 19.02 2.70 -40.98
CA ALA A 66 18.17 2.59 -39.79
C ALA A 66 18.17 1.19 -39.18
N ALA A 67 18.12 0.13 -40.02
CA ALA A 67 18.16 -1.25 -39.54
C ALA A 67 19.51 -1.59 -38.88
N ARG A 68 20.63 -1.15 -39.47
CA ARG A 68 21.95 -1.31 -38.85
C ARG A 68 22.08 -0.55 -37.55
N ALA A 69 21.69 0.74 -37.54
CA ALA A 69 21.74 1.56 -36.31
C ALA A 69 20.88 0.99 -35.19
N ALA A 70 19.70 0.47 -35.52
CA ALA A 70 18.84 -0.19 -34.53
C ALA A 70 19.46 -1.48 -33.97
N GLN A 71 20.07 -2.31 -34.83
CA GLN A 71 20.76 -3.52 -34.43
C GLN A 71 21.98 -3.21 -33.53
N ASP A 72 22.82 -2.28 -33.92
CA ASP A 72 24.01 -1.88 -33.14
C ASP A 72 23.59 -1.28 -31.80
N THR A 73 22.60 -0.38 -31.80
CA THR A 73 22.03 0.20 -30.57
C THR A 73 21.48 -0.87 -29.65
N GLY A 74 20.74 -1.85 -30.20
CA GLY A 74 20.20 -2.97 -29.42
C GLY A 74 21.31 -3.80 -28.77
N SER A 75 22.37 -4.09 -29.52
CA SER A 75 23.54 -4.85 -29.02
C SER A 75 24.25 -4.09 -27.87
N TRP A 76 24.45 -2.78 -28.06
CA TRP A 76 25.03 -1.91 -27.03
C TRP A 76 24.15 -1.83 -25.77
N LEU A 77 22.82 -1.72 -25.93
CA LEU A 77 21.90 -1.66 -24.80
C LEU A 77 21.89 -2.97 -24.00
N ILE A 78 21.98 -4.12 -24.67
CA ILE A 78 22.08 -5.43 -24.00
C ILE A 78 23.39 -5.50 -23.20
N GLY A 79 24.54 -5.16 -23.82
CA GLY A 79 25.84 -5.16 -23.16
C GLY A 79 25.89 -4.21 -21.96
N PHE A 80 25.39 -3.00 -22.14
CA PHE A 80 25.32 -1.99 -21.08
C PHE A 80 24.33 -2.37 -19.98
N GLY A 81 23.18 -2.92 -20.36
CA GLY A 81 22.19 -3.44 -19.41
C GLY A 81 22.73 -4.57 -18.55
N PHE A 82 23.49 -5.50 -19.15
CA PHE A 82 24.19 -6.55 -18.42
C PHE A 82 25.22 -5.99 -17.44
N LEU A 83 26.04 -5.01 -17.88
CA LEU A 83 27.01 -4.36 -17.03
C LEU A 83 26.35 -3.61 -15.85
N LEU A 84 25.24 -2.90 -16.12
CA LEU A 84 24.44 -2.28 -15.08
C LEU A 84 23.88 -3.32 -14.11
N PHE A 85 23.34 -4.41 -14.61
CA PHE A 85 22.80 -5.49 -13.77
C PHE A 85 23.87 -6.07 -12.83
N VAL A 86 25.07 -6.35 -13.35
CA VAL A 86 26.19 -6.85 -12.55
C VAL A 86 26.66 -5.82 -11.53
N THR A 87 26.80 -4.56 -11.94
CA THR A 87 27.27 -3.48 -11.05
C THR A 87 26.24 -3.17 -9.96
N TRP A 88 24.96 -3.14 -10.29
CA TRP A 88 23.87 -2.95 -9.33
C TRP A 88 23.75 -4.13 -8.38
N GLY A 89 23.85 -5.35 -8.89
CA GLY A 89 23.88 -6.56 -8.06
C GLY A 89 25.04 -6.55 -7.05
N ARG A 90 26.24 -6.20 -7.51
CA ARG A 90 27.41 -6.05 -6.61
C ARG A 90 27.23 -4.92 -5.59
N ARG A 91 26.63 -3.79 -6.02
CA ARG A 91 26.35 -2.66 -5.12
C ARG A 91 25.29 -3.05 -4.08
N ALA A 92 24.22 -3.71 -4.50
CA ALA A 92 23.19 -4.22 -3.59
C ALA A 92 23.73 -5.21 -2.55
N TYR A 93 24.72 -6.01 -2.94
CA TYR A 93 25.38 -6.92 -2.02
C TYR A 93 26.25 -6.21 -0.97
N ARG A 94 26.93 -5.11 -1.35
CA ARG A 94 27.89 -4.40 -0.51
C ARG A 94 27.34 -3.24 0.27
N ASP A 95 26.32 -2.55 -0.28
CA ASP A 95 25.76 -1.32 0.29
C ASP A 95 24.37 -1.57 0.90
N PRO A 96 24.24 -1.43 2.24
CA PRO A 96 22.96 -1.57 2.92
C PRO A 96 21.88 -0.59 2.42
N ALA A 97 22.26 0.63 1.98
CA ALA A 97 21.30 1.63 1.46
C ALA A 97 20.77 1.23 0.08
N ALA A 98 21.64 0.76 -0.82
CA ALA A 98 21.23 0.22 -2.12
C ALA A 98 20.34 -1.00 -1.97
N ARG A 99 20.68 -1.91 -1.05
CA ARG A 99 19.88 -3.09 -0.71
C ARG A 99 18.49 -2.73 -0.20
N ARG A 100 18.39 -1.70 0.65
CA ARG A 100 17.10 -1.18 1.13
C ARG A 100 16.24 -0.64 -0.01
N THR A 101 16.82 0.13 -0.93
CA THR A 101 16.10 0.68 -2.09
C THR A 101 15.58 -0.43 -3.01
N ILE A 102 16.42 -1.42 -3.30
CA ILE A 102 16.02 -2.59 -4.10
C ILE A 102 14.93 -3.39 -3.38
N GLY A 103 15.06 -3.58 -2.06
CA GLY A 103 14.04 -4.24 -1.24
C GLY A 103 12.69 -3.54 -1.30
N ILE A 104 12.65 -2.20 -1.24
CA ILE A 104 11.39 -1.43 -1.37
C ILE A 104 10.77 -1.64 -2.76
N LEU A 105 11.56 -1.54 -3.84
CA LEU A 105 11.07 -1.78 -5.20
C LEU A 105 10.57 -3.22 -5.38
N TRP A 106 11.28 -4.18 -4.79
CA TRP A 106 10.88 -5.57 -4.79
C TRP A 106 9.56 -5.78 -4.05
N ASP A 107 9.42 -5.23 -2.85
CA ASP A 107 8.20 -5.34 -2.05
C ASP A 107 6.97 -4.70 -2.73
N VAL A 108 7.18 -3.62 -3.50
CA VAL A 108 6.11 -3.00 -4.30
C VAL A 108 5.73 -3.88 -5.49
N GLY A 109 6.73 -4.43 -6.21
CA GLY A 109 6.51 -5.23 -7.42
C GLY A 109 6.00 -6.65 -7.13
N THR A 110 6.32 -7.20 -5.96
CA THR A 110 5.95 -8.56 -5.54
C THR A 110 5.00 -8.58 -4.35
N PHE A 111 4.25 -7.50 -4.15
CA PHE A 111 3.31 -7.35 -3.04
C PHE A 111 2.32 -8.53 -2.97
N TRP A 112 2.01 -8.97 -1.76
CA TRP A 112 1.00 -9.99 -1.51
C TRP A 112 -0.42 -9.52 -1.90
N PRO A 113 -1.25 -10.39 -2.51
CA PRO A 113 -0.96 -11.72 -2.99
C PRO A 113 -0.12 -11.65 -4.27
N ARG A 114 1.03 -12.26 -4.25
CA ARG A 114 1.94 -12.25 -5.39
C ARG A 114 1.65 -13.37 -6.37
N ALA A 115 2.04 -13.15 -7.64
CA ALA A 115 2.24 -14.26 -8.55
C ALA A 115 3.42 -15.10 -8.04
N ALA A 116 3.19 -16.39 -7.82
CA ALA A 116 4.26 -17.28 -7.39
C ALA A 116 5.36 -17.30 -8.46
N HIS A 117 6.56 -16.89 -8.07
CA HIS A 117 7.75 -16.99 -8.91
C HIS A 117 8.81 -17.76 -8.12
N PRO A 118 9.37 -18.85 -8.69
CA PRO A 118 10.26 -19.75 -7.95
C PRO A 118 11.53 -19.06 -7.43
N PHE A 119 11.96 -17.97 -8.08
CA PHE A 119 13.14 -17.20 -7.67
C PHE A 119 12.82 -15.92 -6.92
N ALA A 120 11.54 -15.63 -6.68
CA ALA A 120 11.14 -14.44 -5.95
C ALA A 120 11.17 -14.73 -4.43
N PRO A 121 11.95 -13.99 -3.63
CA PRO A 121 11.87 -14.12 -2.19
C PRO A 121 10.46 -13.67 -1.71
N PRO A 122 10.03 -14.16 -0.53
CA PRO A 122 8.79 -13.70 0.09
C PRO A 122 8.79 -12.19 0.24
N CYS A 123 7.68 -11.53 -0.14
CA CYS A 123 7.55 -10.10 0.08
C CYS A 123 7.23 -9.80 1.55
N TYR A 124 7.51 -8.58 1.98
CA TYR A 124 7.25 -8.14 3.35
C TYR A 124 5.78 -8.32 3.75
N ALA A 125 4.85 -8.11 2.82
CA ALA A 125 3.42 -8.22 3.06
C ALA A 125 2.97 -9.63 3.47
N GLU A 126 3.60 -10.68 2.95
CA GLU A 126 3.29 -12.08 3.32
C GLU A 126 3.45 -12.34 4.82
N ARG A 127 4.32 -11.59 5.46
CA ARG A 127 4.56 -11.67 6.90
C ARG A 127 3.80 -10.60 7.68
N ALA A 128 3.82 -9.38 7.19
CA ALA A 128 3.24 -8.24 7.89
C ALA A 128 1.71 -8.29 7.94
N VAL A 129 1.04 -8.72 6.87
CA VAL A 129 -0.42 -8.77 6.81
C VAL A 129 -1.03 -9.78 7.78
N PRO A 130 -0.59 -11.05 7.81
CA PRO A 130 -1.08 -12.00 8.80
C PRO A 130 -0.77 -11.60 10.26
N ASP A 131 0.43 -11.08 10.54
CA ASP A 131 0.79 -10.63 11.88
C ASP A 131 -0.09 -9.47 12.35
N LEU A 132 -0.32 -8.48 11.49
CA LEU A 132 -1.21 -7.36 11.80
C LEU A 132 -2.66 -7.82 12.01
N THR A 133 -3.16 -8.72 11.15
CA THR A 133 -4.49 -9.32 11.28
C THR A 133 -4.63 -10.06 12.62
N TRP A 134 -3.64 -10.88 12.97
CA TRP A 134 -3.63 -11.60 14.23
C TRP A 134 -3.66 -10.66 15.45
N ARG A 135 -2.85 -9.61 15.44
CA ARG A 135 -2.82 -8.59 16.50
C ARG A 135 -4.15 -7.88 16.64
N MET A 136 -4.75 -7.45 15.54
CA MET A 136 -6.06 -6.79 15.54
C MET A 136 -7.15 -7.72 16.06
N THR A 137 -7.21 -8.96 15.57
CA THR A 137 -8.18 -9.96 16.02
C THR A 137 -8.03 -10.27 17.50
N GLY A 138 -6.80 -10.50 17.95
CA GLY A 138 -6.51 -10.77 19.35
C GLY A 138 -6.86 -9.60 20.28
N TRP A 139 -6.57 -8.38 19.85
CA TRP A 139 -6.89 -7.20 20.66
C TRP A 139 -8.39 -6.94 20.72
N THR A 140 -9.07 -6.90 19.58
CA THR A 140 -10.53 -6.67 19.53
C THR A 140 -11.31 -7.79 20.24
N GLY A 141 -10.84 -9.04 20.14
CA GLY A 141 -11.45 -10.20 20.81
C GLY A 141 -11.33 -10.15 22.33
N ARG A 142 -10.14 -9.78 22.84
CA ARG A 142 -9.90 -9.70 24.30
C ARG A 142 -10.54 -8.48 24.95
N THR A 143 -10.56 -7.35 24.26
CA THR A 143 -11.01 -6.08 24.84
C THR A 143 -12.44 -5.71 24.48
N GLY A 144 -13.02 -6.34 23.45
CA GLY A 144 -14.26 -5.86 22.84
C GLY A 144 -14.10 -4.48 22.19
N GLY A 145 -12.89 -3.92 22.16
CA GLY A 145 -12.61 -2.56 21.76
C GLY A 145 -12.71 -2.31 20.26
N ARG A 146 -12.67 -1.04 19.90
CA ARG A 146 -12.64 -0.54 18.52
C ARG A 146 -11.32 0.17 18.28
N LEU A 147 -10.79 0.13 17.07
CA LEU A 147 -9.47 0.67 16.77
C LEU A 147 -9.43 1.47 15.46
N VAL A 148 -8.54 2.46 15.40
CA VAL A 148 -8.15 3.14 14.17
C VAL A 148 -6.83 2.54 13.72
N ILE A 149 -6.82 1.98 12.51
CA ILE A 149 -5.60 1.58 11.82
C ILE A 149 -5.17 2.71 10.91
N SER A 150 -3.95 3.19 11.09
CA SER A 150 -3.40 4.22 10.21
C SER A 150 -2.22 3.69 9.41
N GLY A 151 -2.16 4.06 8.12
CA GLY A 151 -1.12 3.61 7.22
C GLY A 151 -0.66 4.70 6.25
N HIS A 152 0.67 4.90 6.16
CA HIS A 152 1.32 5.79 5.20
C HIS A 152 1.87 4.98 4.02
N SER A 153 1.69 5.48 2.81
CA SER A 153 2.30 4.86 1.63
C SER A 153 1.92 3.37 1.51
N GLN A 154 2.88 2.48 1.35
CA GLN A 154 2.65 1.03 1.36
C GLN A 154 1.96 0.54 2.64
N GLY A 155 2.19 1.21 3.79
CA GLY A 155 1.49 0.89 5.03
C GLY A 155 -0.03 1.01 4.92
N SER A 156 -0.56 1.86 4.04
CA SER A 156 -2.00 1.93 3.75
C SER A 156 -2.52 0.68 3.04
N VAL A 157 -1.70 0.09 2.18
CA VAL A 157 -2.03 -1.15 1.46
C VAL A 157 -2.00 -2.34 2.41
N LEU A 158 -0.97 -2.41 3.27
CA LEU A 158 -0.87 -3.42 4.34
C LEU A 158 -2.07 -3.35 5.29
N ALA A 159 -2.46 -2.13 5.69
CA ALA A 159 -3.61 -1.91 6.55
C ALA A 159 -4.92 -2.40 5.90
N ALA A 160 -5.17 -2.02 4.63
CA ALA A 160 -6.35 -2.47 3.89
C ALA A 160 -6.36 -4.00 3.72
N ALA A 161 -5.22 -4.60 3.35
CA ALA A 161 -5.09 -6.05 3.20
C ALA A 161 -5.32 -6.80 4.51
N ALA A 162 -4.81 -6.28 5.64
CA ALA A 162 -4.98 -6.89 6.95
C ALA A 162 -6.43 -6.79 7.44
N VAL A 163 -7.07 -5.65 7.21
CA VAL A 163 -8.50 -5.47 7.56
C VAL A 163 -9.39 -6.40 6.74
N TRP A 164 -9.07 -6.65 5.47
CA TRP A 164 -9.78 -7.63 4.65
C TRP A 164 -9.78 -9.04 5.25
N GLN A 165 -8.72 -9.42 5.95
CA GLN A 165 -8.60 -10.74 6.57
C GLN A 165 -9.29 -10.87 7.92
N LEU A 166 -9.76 -9.76 8.50
CA LEU A 166 -10.52 -9.82 9.74
C LEU A 166 -11.88 -10.50 9.53
N PRO A 167 -12.40 -11.21 10.54
CA PRO A 167 -13.80 -11.65 10.55
C PRO A 167 -14.76 -10.45 10.39
N PRO A 168 -15.92 -10.61 9.72
CA PRO A 168 -16.84 -9.49 9.44
C PRO A 168 -17.22 -8.67 10.69
N GLY A 169 -17.47 -9.32 11.82
CA GLY A 169 -17.77 -8.62 13.08
C GLY A 169 -16.63 -7.78 13.62
N ALA A 170 -15.37 -8.17 13.37
CA ALA A 170 -14.20 -7.41 13.75
C ALA A 170 -13.94 -6.22 12.79
N ARG A 171 -14.24 -6.36 11.48
CA ARG A 171 -14.11 -5.27 10.51
C ARG A 171 -14.95 -4.07 10.89
N ARG A 172 -16.18 -4.26 11.38
CA ARG A 172 -17.07 -3.18 11.84
C ARG A 172 -16.55 -2.43 13.07
N ARG A 173 -15.53 -2.95 13.74
CA ARG A 173 -14.86 -2.32 14.89
C ARG A 173 -13.60 -1.56 14.49
N VAL A 174 -13.29 -1.52 13.20
CA VAL A 174 -12.08 -0.88 12.67
C VAL A 174 -12.46 0.33 11.85
N ALA A 175 -11.77 1.44 12.06
CA ALA A 175 -11.74 2.58 11.15
C ALA A 175 -10.35 2.66 10.50
N LEU A 176 -10.32 3.04 9.21
CA LEU A 176 -9.10 3.20 8.44
C LEU A 176 -8.75 4.69 8.30
N LEU A 177 -7.48 5.03 8.52
CA LEU A 177 -6.88 6.32 8.21
C LEU A 177 -5.68 6.10 7.29
N THR A 178 -5.87 6.27 6.00
CA THR A 178 -4.81 6.11 5.00
C THR A 178 -4.33 7.47 4.54
N TYR A 179 -3.05 7.60 4.22
CA TYR A 179 -2.48 8.86 3.75
C TYR A 179 -1.25 8.63 2.88
N GLY A 180 -1.08 9.49 1.86
CA GLY A 180 -0.08 9.23 0.81
C GLY A 180 -0.27 7.85 0.18
N SER A 181 -1.51 7.41 0.06
CA SER A 181 -1.85 6.02 -0.25
C SER A 181 -1.73 5.73 -1.74
N PRO A 182 -0.97 4.69 -2.13
CA PRO A 182 -0.89 4.23 -3.52
C PRO A 182 -2.04 3.30 -3.92
N LEU A 183 -3.03 3.04 -3.06
CA LEU A 183 -4.11 2.08 -3.29
C LEU A 183 -4.82 2.31 -4.64
N GLY A 184 -5.33 3.52 -4.90
CA GLY A 184 -6.03 3.80 -6.15
C GLY A 184 -5.09 3.97 -7.35
N ARG A 185 -3.90 4.55 -7.13
CA ARG A 185 -2.99 4.95 -8.19
C ARG A 185 -2.11 3.80 -8.72
N LEU A 186 -1.60 2.94 -7.84
CA LEU A 186 -0.72 1.83 -8.21
C LEU A 186 -1.37 0.47 -7.99
N TYR A 187 -1.73 0.14 -6.76
CA TYR A 187 -2.18 -1.21 -6.42
C TYR A 187 -3.53 -1.58 -7.04
N GLY A 188 -4.43 -0.63 -7.18
CA GLY A 188 -5.70 -0.84 -7.89
C GLY A 188 -5.52 -1.14 -9.38
N ARG A 189 -4.40 -0.72 -9.99
CA ARG A 189 -4.05 -1.02 -11.37
C ARG A 189 -3.31 -2.35 -11.52
N TRP A 190 -2.40 -2.67 -10.58
CA TRP A 190 -1.58 -3.89 -10.66
C TRP A 190 -2.28 -5.11 -10.10
N PHE A 191 -3.13 -4.91 -9.10
CA PHE A 191 -3.86 -5.97 -8.42
C PHE A 191 -5.37 -5.65 -8.36
N PRO A 192 -6.05 -5.47 -9.52
CA PRO A 192 -7.43 -4.97 -9.57
C PRO A 192 -8.43 -5.90 -8.87
N ALA A 193 -8.16 -7.20 -8.81
CA ALA A 193 -8.99 -8.17 -8.10
C ALA A 193 -9.02 -7.95 -6.57
N TYR A 194 -7.98 -7.30 -6.01
CA TYR A 194 -7.85 -7.09 -4.57
C TYR A 194 -8.00 -5.62 -4.16
N PHE A 195 -7.48 -4.70 -4.99
CA PHE A 195 -7.41 -3.27 -4.69
C PHE A 195 -8.06 -2.41 -5.79
N GLY A 196 -8.79 -3.01 -6.70
CA GLY A 196 -9.60 -2.28 -7.65
C GLY A 196 -10.78 -1.58 -6.96
N ARG A 197 -11.52 -0.77 -7.72
CA ARG A 197 -12.65 0.01 -7.19
C ARG A 197 -13.70 -0.85 -6.50
N GLY A 198 -14.07 -1.99 -7.08
CA GLY A 198 -15.07 -2.89 -6.51
C GLY A 198 -14.66 -3.41 -5.13
N PRO A 199 -13.52 -4.13 -5.00
CA PRO A 199 -13.02 -4.60 -3.72
C PRO A 199 -12.84 -3.49 -2.67
N LEU A 200 -12.29 -2.33 -3.04
CA LEU A 200 -12.13 -1.22 -2.09
C LEU A 200 -13.47 -0.61 -1.66
N THR A 201 -14.47 -0.57 -2.56
CA THR A 201 -15.82 -0.14 -2.19
C THR A 201 -16.48 -1.14 -1.25
N ALA A 202 -16.31 -2.44 -1.49
CA ALA A 202 -16.78 -3.48 -0.57
C ALA A 202 -16.10 -3.37 0.81
N LEU A 203 -14.78 -3.18 0.85
CA LEU A 203 -14.07 -2.95 2.11
C LEU A 203 -14.61 -1.73 2.87
N HIS A 204 -14.86 -0.62 2.17
CA HIS A 204 -15.45 0.58 2.77
C HIS A 204 -16.82 0.29 3.41
N GLY A 205 -17.63 -0.54 2.78
CA GLY A 205 -18.95 -0.94 3.33
C GLY A 205 -18.87 -1.84 4.57
N GLU A 206 -17.73 -2.49 4.81
CA GLU A 206 -17.54 -3.42 5.93
C GLU A 206 -16.81 -2.83 7.13
N VAL A 207 -16.05 -1.74 6.95
CA VAL A 207 -15.40 -1.01 8.05
C VAL A 207 -16.33 0.05 8.63
N ASP A 208 -16.08 0.47 9.87
CA ASP A 208 -16.86 1.54 10.50
C ASP A 208 -16.75 2.86 9.74
N CYS A 209 -15.55 3.23 9.39
CA CYS A 209 -15.27 4.44 8.61
C CYS A 209 -13.89 4.34 7.94
N TRP A 210 -13.73 5.05 6.84
CA TRP A 210 -12.46 5.20 6.15
C TRP A 210 -12.21 6.66 5.79
N ARG A 211 -11.00 7.17 6.06
CA ARG A 211 -10.50 8.48 5.63
C ARG A 211 -9.17 8.31 4.92
N ASN A 212 -9.00 9.00 3.81
CA ASN A 212 -7.77 8.98 3.00
C ASN A 212 -7.29 10.40 2.74
N LEU A 213 -6.09 10.73 3.21
CA LEU A 213 -5.47 12.04 3.02
C LEU A 213 -4.52 11.99 1.82
N TRP A 214 -4.63 12.98 0.92
CA TRP A 214 -3.78 13.00 -0.25
C TRP A 214 -3.43 14.44 -0.67
N ARG A 215 -2.32 14.60 -1.43
CA ARG A 215 -1.85 15.88 -1.98
C ARG A 215 -1.72 15.77 -3.49
N ALA A 216 -1.98 16.89 -4.19
CA ALA A 216 -1.81 16.97 -5.65
C ALA A 216 -0.34 16.97 -6.10
N THR A 217 0.60 17.19 -5.17
CA THR A 217 2.05 17.17 -5.37
C THR A 217 2.69 15.83 -5.03
N ASP A 218 1.90 14.88 -4.52
CA ASP A 218 2.37 13.55 -4.17
C ASP A 218 2.46 12.66 -5.41
N PRO A 219 3.67 12.19 -5.82
CA PRO A 219 3.82 11.33 -7.00
C PRO A 219 3.42 9.87 -6.76
N ILE A 220 3.28 9.44 -5.50
CA ILE A 220 3.00 8.05 -5.11
C ILE A 220 1.56 7.91 -4.65
N GLY A 221 1.18 8.70 -3.64
CA GLY A 221 -0.14 8.68 -3.07
C GLY A 221 -1.16 9.48 -3.87
N GLY A 222 -2.43 9.13 -3.67
CA GLY A 222 -3.53 9.81 -4.36
C GLY A 222 -4.89 9.49 -3.76
N PRO A 223 -5.98 9.94 -4.39
CA PRO A 223 -7.31 9.56 -3.99
C PRO A 223 -7.58 8.07 -4.27
N VAL A 224 -8.34 7.45 -3.39
CA VAL A 224 -8.75 6.03 -3.53
C VAL A 224 -9.81 5.87 -4.63
N ARG A 225 -10.69 6.87 -4.79
CA ARG A 225 -11.74 6.93 -5.83
C ARG A 225 -12.63 5.70 -5.81
N LEU A 226 -13.35 5.49 -4.73
CA LEU A 226 -14.33 4.40 -4.64
C LEU A 226 -15.41 4.50 -5.73
N ALA A 227 -16.08 3.40 -6.03
CA ALA A 227 -17.22 3.41 -6.93
C ALA A 227 -18.35 4.26 -6.30
N PRO A 228 -19.16 4.99 -7.12
CA PRO A 228 -20.36 5.65 -6.62
C PRO A 228 -21.26 4.63 -5.93
N ALA A 229 -21.85 5.00 -4.80
CA ALA A 229 -22.84 4.17 -4.16
C ALA A 229 -24.06 4.04 -5.11
N THR A 230 -24.40 2.80 -5.47
CA THR A 230 -25.64 2.51 -6.18
C THR A 230 -26.78 2.54 -5.18
N GLY A 231 -27.38 3.71 -4.99
CA GLY A 231 -28.51 3.88 -4.05
C GLY A 231 -28.48 5.24 -3.36
N THR A 232 -29.63 5.70 -2.97
CA THR A 232 -29.92 7.03 -2.41
C THR A 232 -29.34 7.34 -1.02
N ALA A 233 -28.38 6.56 -0.56
CA ALA A 233 -27.67 6.87 0.69
C ALA A 233 -26.51 7.82 0.40
N SER A 234 -26.71 9.09 0.69
CA SER A 234 -25.76 10.20 0.56
C SER A 234 -24.50 10.10 1.44
N GLY A 235 -24.01 8.93 1.75
CA GLY A 235 -22.95 8.75 2.74
C GLY A 235 -21.65 8.08 2.25
N GLY A 236 -21.45 7.92 0.93
CA GLY A 236 -20.44 6.96 0.57
C GLY A 236 -19.12 7.50 0.03
N ALA A 237 -19.04 7.60 -1.26
CA ALA A 237 -17.75 7.73 -1.97
C ALA A 237 -17.05 9.09 -1.80
N GLY A 238 -17.80 10.18 -1.57
CA GLY A 238 -17.25 11.53 -1.35
C GLY A 238 -16.63 11.73 0.03
N GLU A 239 -16.86 10.84 0.96
CA GLU A 239 -16.37 10.99 2.33
C GLU A 239 -15.00 10.37 2.59
N VAL A 240 -14.56 9.40 1.81
CA VAL A 240 -13.26 8.73 2.04
C VAL A 240 -12.11 9.66 1.74
N ASP A 241 -12.07 10.23 0.55
CA ASP A 241 -10.96 11.07 0.11
C ASP A 241 -11.05 12.48 0.69
N ARG A 242 -10.07 12.85 1.50
CA ARG A 242 -9.88 14.17 2.10
C ARG A 242 -8.69 14.86 1.47
N GLY A 243 -8.96 15.76 0.56
CA GLY A 243 -7.93 16.47 -0.19
C GLY A 243 -8.45 17.00 -1.52
N PRO A 244 -7.54 17.56 -2.35
CA PRO A 244 -6.11 17.62 -2.06
C PRO A 244 -5.79 18.57 -0.91
N LEU A 245 -4.95 18.10 0.02
CA LEU A 245 -4.41 18.95 1.08
C LEU A 245 -3.53 20.04 0.47
N ALA A 246 -3.51 21.21 1.09
CA ALA A 246 -2.69 22.32 0.62
C ALA A 246 -1.19 21.94 0.66
N ASP A 247 -0.54 22.03 -0.51
CA ASP A 247 0.89 21.79 -0.61
C ASP A 247 1.48 22.65 -1.76
N PRO A 248 2.28 23.67 -1.41
CA PRO A 248 2.67 24.08 -0.06
C PRO A 248 1.50 24.66 0.76
N VAL A 249 1.59 24.59 2.07
CA VAL A 249 0.56 25.12 2.99
C VAL A 249 0.44 26.66 2.92
N ALA A 250 1.46 27.33 2.42
CA ALA A 250 1.44 28.76 2.13
C ALA A 250 2.24 29.03 0.85
N TYR A 251 1.64 29.77 -0.06
CA TYR A 251 2.27 30.11 -1.33
C TYR A 251 3.45 31.09 -1.15
N GLY A 252 3.25 32.11 -0.36
CA GLY A 252 4.23 33.16 -0.06
C GLY A 252 4.63 33.18 1.41
N ARG A 253 5.47 34.19 1.75
CA ARG A 253 5.83 34.45 3.14
C ARG A 253 4.64 35.02 3.89
N SER A 254 4.48 34.58 5.12
CA SER A 254 3.46 35.09 6.06
C SER A 254 4.05 35.16 7.46
N ALA A 255 3.34 35.78 8.40
CA ALA A 255 3.77 35.80 9.79
C ALA A 255 3.95 34.38 10.39
N ARG A 256 3.12 33.43 9.96
CA ARG A 256 3.26 32.00 10.33
C ARG A 256 4.37 31.27 9.57
N HIS A 257 4.66 31.72 8.36
CA HIS A 257 5.63 31.11 7.47
C HIS A 257 6.58 32.18 6.94
N PRO A 258 7.55 32.63 7.75
CA PRO A 258 8.50 33.70 7.37
C PRO A 258 9.45 33.27 6.23
N LEU A 259 9.61 31.96 6.05
CA LEU A 259 10.24 31.35 4.89
C LEU A 259 9.18 30.74 3.98
N PRO A 260 9.48 30.54 2.67
CA PRO A 260 8.56 29.82 1.79
C PRO A 260 8.26 28.43 2.34
N ALA A 261 6.98 28.11 2.50
CA ALA A 261 6.59 26.79 2.97
C ALA A 261 7.11 25.69 2.03
N PRO A 262 7.68 24.61 2.52
CA PRO A 262 8.20 23.54 1.67
C PRO A 262 7.05 22.85 0.89
N ILE A 263 7.36 22.33 -0.27
CA ILE A 263 6.50 21.38 -1.00
C ILE A 263 6.80 20.02 -0.41
N LEU A 264 5.84 19.43 0.28
CA LEU A 264 6.03 18.20 1.07
C LEU A 264 5.85 16.93 0.22
N GLY A 265 4.99 17.00 -0.81
CA GLY A 265 4.73 15.86 -1.68
C GLY A 265 4.27 14.63 -0.90
N HIS A 266 5.06 13.55 -0.97
CA HIS A 266 4.78 12.28 -0.30
C HIS A 266 5.15 12.25 1.19
N SER A 267 5.74 13.30 1.71
CA SER A 267 6.30 13.31 3.06
C SER A 267 5.42 14.03 4.08
N ALA A 268 5.69 13.81 5.37
CA ALA A 268 5.18 14.59 6.50
C ALA A 268 3.63 14.73 6.56
N TYR A 269 2.87 13.72 6.15
CA TYR A 269 1.41 13.71 6.31
C TYR A 269 0.97 13.75 7.77
N GLN A 270 1.69 13.06 8.66
CA GLN A 270 1.35 13.02 10.11
C GLN A 270 1.56 14.36 10.80
N ALA A 271 2.42 15.21 10.25
CA ALA A 271 2.64 16.58 10.75
C ALA A 271 1.59 17.57 10.20
N ASP A 272 0.78 17.17 9.21
CA ASP A 272 -0.29 18.00 8.68
C ASP A 272 -1.45 18.06 9.69
N PRO A 273 -1.98 19.25 10.02
CA PRO A 273 -3.11 19.37 10.93
C PRO A 273 -4.32 18.53 10.57
N ALA A 274 -4.54 18.29 9.27
CA ALA A 274 -5.64 17.45 8.79
C ALA A 274 -5.53 16.01 9.31
N PHE A 275 -4.31 15.50 9.54
CA PHE A 275 -4.11 14.16 10.10
C PHE A 275 -4.70 14.05 11.51
N ALA A 276 -4.38 14.97 12.38
CA ALA A 276 -4.91 14.99 13.74
C ALA A 276 -6.44 15.14 13.74
N VAL A 277 -6.96 16.04 12.93
CA VAL A 277 -8.42 16.27 12.79
C VAL A 277 -9.16 15.01 12.34
N GLU A 278 -8.70 14.33 11.31
CA GLU A 278 -9.38 13.14 10.83
C GLU A 278 -9.19 11.95 11.77
N ARG A 279 -8.02 11.78 12.37
CA ARG A 279 -7.80 10.78 13.43
C ARG A 279 -8.79 10.95 14.58
N ASP A 280 -8.91 12.16 15.09
CA ASP A 280 -9.77 12.45 16.25
C ASP A 280 -11.25 12.28 15.90
N ARG A 281 -11.66 12.65 14.68
CA ARG A 281 -13.02 12.35 14.16
C ARG A 281 -13.31 10.85 14.15
N LEU A 282 -12.37 10.03 13.67
CA LEU A 282 -12.52 8.58 13.66
C LEU A 282 -12.62 8.01 15.08
N LEU A 283 -11.80 8.49 16.02
CA LEU A 283 -11.86 8.07 17.41
C LEU A 283 -13.20 8.42 18.07
N VAL A 284 -13.70 9.64 17.86
CA VAL A 284 -15.01 10.08 18.37
C VAL A 284 -16.13 9.21 17.79
N ARG A 285 -16.10 8.91 16.48
CA ARG A 285 -17.06 8.05 15.82
C ARG A 285 -17.06 6.65 16.40
N LEU A 286 -15.89 6.02 16.53
CA LEU A 286 -15.75 4.68 17.13
C LEU A 286 -16.24 4.64 18.58
N ALA A 287 -15.98 5.69 19.37
CA ALA A 287 -16.47 5.80 20.74
C ALA A 287 -18.01 5.91 20.80
N ALA A 288 -18.61 6.65 19.86
CA ALA A 288 -20.06 6.74 19.74
C ALA A 288 -20.69 5.38 19.37
N ALA A 289 -20.10 4.69 18.38
CA ALA A 289 -20.55 3.37 17.98
C ALA A 289 -20.41 2.32 19.12
N ALA A 290 -19.34 2.41 19.92
CA ALA A 290 -19.16 1.53 21.08
C ALA A 290 -20.27 1.74 22.13
N ARG A 291 -20.69 2.99 22.37
CA ARG A 291 -21.80 3.29 23.28
C ARG A 291 -23.14 2.77 22.78
N ALA A 292 -23.38 2.81 21.46
CA ALA A 292 -24.61 2.30 20.88
C ALA A 292 -24.72 0.76 20.94
N ASP A 293 -23.59 0.06 20.98
CA ASP A 293 -23.54 -1.40 21.12
C ASP A 293 -23.79 -1.91 22.54
N VAL A 294 -23.76 -1.04 23.56
CA VAL A 294 -24.11 -1.42 24.92
C VAL A 294 -25.62 -1.62 24.98
N PRO A 295 -26.13 -2.86 25.24
CA PRO A 295 -27.55 -3.06 25.38
C PRO A 295 -28.10 -2.12 26.47
N HIS A 296 -29.09 -1.31 26.15
CA HIS A 296 -29.87 -0.62 27.17
C HIS A 296 -30.44 -1.72 28.08
N GLN A 297 -29.88 -1.91 29.25
CA GLN A 297 -30.58 -2.57 30.33
C GLN A 297 -31.81 -1.69 30.60
N ARG A 298 -32.89 -2.00 29.93
CA ARG A 298 -34.22 -1.48 30.29
C ARG A 298 -34.38 -1.87 31.73
N GLY A 299 -34.39 -0.88 32.62
CA GLY A 299 -34.78 -1.05 33.99
C GLY A 299 -36.11 -1.79 34.02
N GLY A 300 -36.07 -3.05 34.37
CA GLY A 300 -37.28 -3.77 34.74
C GLY A 300 -37.90 -3.04 35.91
N PRO A 301 -39.24 -3.01 36.02
CA PRO A 301 -39.91 -2.38 37.16
C PRO A 301 -39.45 -3.10 38.44
N PRO A 302 -39.27 -2.37 39.58
CA PRO A 302 -38.98 -2.97 40.85
C PRO A 302 -40.27 -3.65 41.39
N GLY A 303 -40.28 -4.95 41.43
CA GLY A 303 -41.41 -5.66 42.02
C GLY A 303 -41.49 -7.13 41.66
N ALA A 304 -40.88 -7.96 42.48
CA ALA A 304 -41.31 -9.27 42.95
C ALA A 304 -40.12 -10.01 43.57
N ALA A 305 -39.76 -9.66 44.79
CA ALA A 305 -39.13 -10.60 45.69
C ALA A 305 -40.25 -11.47 46.20
N ASP A 306 -40.12 -12.77 45.97
CA ASP A 306 -40.33 -13.84 46.95
C ASP A 306 -40.59 -15.18 46.23
N HIS A 307 -40.05 -16.22 46.85
CA HIS A 307 -40.25 -17.66 46.62
C HIS A 307 -39.45 -18.32 45.48
N ALA A 308 -38.31 -18.86 45.85
CA ALA A 308 -38.03 -20.29 45.81
C ALA A 308 -36.57 -20.56 46.19
N ALA A 309 -36.30 -20.72 47.50
CA ALA A 309 -35.28 -21.65 47.94
C ALA A 309 -35.84 -23.06 47.78
N ASP A 310 -35.08 -23.88 47.12
CA ASP A 310 -34.89 -25.30 47.29
C ASP A 310 -34.75 -26.06 45.98
N HIS A 311 -33.82 -26.96 46.02
CA HIS A 311 -33.46 -28.05 45.08
C HIS A 311 -32.31 -27.78 44.12
N ALA A 312 -31.16 -28.22 44.45
CA ALA A 312 -30.58 -29.49 44.07
C ALA A 312 -29.05 -29.46 44.19
N ALA A 313 -28.58 -30.18 45.13
CA ALA A 313 -27.24 -30.76 45.14
C ALA A 313 -27.11 -31.81 44.04
N GLY A 314 -25.94 -31.90 43.42
CA GLY A 314 -25.52 -33.14 42.78
C GLY A 314 -25.20 -33.04 41.30
N HIS A 315 -23.96 -32.92 40.99
CA HIS A 315 -23.14 -33.80 40.19
C HIS A 315 -21.80 -33.14 39.83
N ALA A 316 -20.79 -33.51 40.58
CA ALA A 316 -19.40 -33.41 40.15
C ALA A 316 -19.16 -34.44 39.04
N ALA A 317 -18.62 -33.98 37.93
CA ALA A 317 -17.96 -34.83 36.95
C ALA A 317 -16.60 -34.22 36.59
N GLU A 318 -15.58 -34.90 37.09
CA GLU A 318 -14.20 -34.76 36.71
C GLU A 318 -14.01 -34.90 35.19
N HIS A 319 -13.26 -33.98 34.61
CA HIS A 319 -12.55 -34.24 33.35
C HIS A 319 -11.08 -33.86 33.49
N PRO A 320 -10.15 -34.73 33.02
CA PRO A 320 -8.73 -34.58 33.24
C PRO A 320 -8.12 -33.53 32.31
N ARG A 321 -7.19 -32.76 32.86
CA ARG A 321 -6.32 -31.84 32.11
C ARG A 321 -5.25 -32.65 31.38
N PRO A 322 -5.00 -32.41 30.07
CA PRO A 322 -3.77 -32.84 29.46
C PRO A 322 -2.67 -31.79 29.73
N GLY A 323 -1.59 -32.23 30.35
CA GLY A 323 -0.37 -31.45 30.56
C GLY A 323 0.29 -31.19 29.22
N VAL A 324 0.57 -29.92 28.93
CA VAL A 324 1.51 -29.52 27.92
C VAL A 324 2.64 -28.76 28.63
N SER A 325 3.79 -29.43 28.76
CA SER A 325 5.03 -28.82 29.20
C SER A 325 5.52 -27.82 28.17
N ALA A 326 5.66 -26.55 28.56
CA ALA A 326 6.33 -25.54 27.75
C ALA A 326 7.84 -25.82 27.67
N PRO A 327 8.48 -25.68 26.52
CA PRO A 327 9.92 -25.79 26.41
C PRO A 327 10.63 -24.60 27.07
N ARG A 328 11.65 -24.92 27.86
CA ARG A 328 12.54 -23.96 28.54
C ARG A 328 13.39 -23.21 27.52
N PRO A 329 13.57 -21.88 27.64
CA PRO A 329 14.50 -21.15 26.79
C PRO A 329 15.95 -21.55 27.08
N PRO A 330 16.85 -21.52 26.07
CA PRO A 330 18.27 -21.79 26.26
C PRO A 330 18.95 -20.71 27.11
N ALA A 331 19.92 -21.14 27.91
CA ALA A 331 20.75 -20.29 28.75
C ALA A 331 21.65 -19.36 27.90
N PRO A 332 22.00 -18.16 28.39
CA PRO A 332 22.90 -17.25 27.67
C PRO A 332 24.33 -17.81 27.64
N GLU A 333 24.91 -17.84 26.45
CA GLU A 333 26.33 -18.17 26.26
C GLU A 333 27.19 -17.05 26.87
N GLY A 334 28.19 -17.48 27.66
CA GLY A 334 29.18 -16.60 28.27
C GLY A 334 30.16 -16.02 27.23
N PRO A 335 30.85 -14.91 27.56
CA PRO A 335 31.77 -14.23 26.64
C PRO A 335 32.98 -15.10 26.28
N PRO A 336 33.51 -14.99 25.06
CA PRO A 336 34.69 -15.74 24.65
C PRO A 336 35.94 -15.24 25.38
N GLY A 337 36.64 -16.19 25.96
CA GLY A 337 37.91 -15.95 26.63
C GLY A 337 38.99 -15.47 25.68
N THR A 338 39.72 -14.46 26.11
CA THR A 338 41.00 -14.00 25.56
C THR A 338 42.04 -15.09 25.75
N ALA A 339 42.60 -15.62 24.64
CA ALA A 339 43.82 -16.39 24.66
C ALA A 339 44.87 -15.66 23.82
N GLY A 340 46.08 -15.63 24.36
CA GLY A 340 47.28 -14.91 24.06
C GLY A 340 47.91 -15.03 22.66
#